data_965fb7ea0caedf125e20f609622b643a
#
_entry.id   965fb7ea0caedf125e20f609622b643a
#
_cell.length_a   1.000
_cell.length_b   1.000
_cell.length_c   1.000
_cell.angle_alpha   90.00
_cell.angle_beta   90.00
_cell.angle_gamma   90.00
#
_symmetry.space_group_name_H-M   'P 1'
#
loop_
_entity.id
_entity.type
_entity.pdbx_description
1 polymer ?
#
loop_
_entity_poly.entity_id
_entity_poly.type
_entity_poly.pdbx_seq_one_letter_code
_entity_poly.pdbx_strand_id
1 'polypeptide(L)'
;MGTSSAHRAGRLSFLGAGASRADILRGVAVNHIRWMSVRARLAGGESYRLGGATWVWRPERGGGEGTILFPRFTRAHGAEQLQQILAHAREMSSRCVGCWTLDAARSSDLGARLAARGFEWGWRPHWMALDLRRIARDERVPSGLRVGLVEDEAAWDALDHSELPYHAPGAARHPRVVAYLRSRSRRIWHFAAWMDERPVGQIWLHVSTGRLGLAGLYGTGVVPAARRQGVGAALTVAACDHARALGCHYATLNATDMGAPVYRRVGFESLGYGQTWWMHRAALGAAAPGELEVAFAEAIGRADVSALAALAPMLRAGMLDATLLCGATPLQLAVAARQPASAEWLVRAGAALDVLSAWDLGWRDRVPALLEAAPDLANRRGGALRTTPLHEAAARGDMQLARVLLAAQPDLTARDAEYHATPLGWARHFARDEMIAALEQAGAVE
;
A
#
# COMPACT_ATOMS: atom_id res chain seq x y z
N MET A 1 1.14 -61.23 12.18
CA MET A 1 0.52 -60.04 12.81
C MET A 1 1.37 -58.84 12.41
N GLY A 2 1.01 -58.19 11.33
CA GLY A 2 1.70 -56.98 10.80
C GLY A 2 0.84 -55.78 11.07
N THR A 3 1.24 -54.91 12.02
CA THR A 3 0.60 -53.66 12.28
C THR A 3 1.00 -52.63 11.24
N SER A 4 0.07 -52.38 10.34
CA SER A 4 0.17 -51.29 9.37
C SER A 4 0.19 -49.94 10.13
N SER A 5 1.37 -49.32 10.25
CA SER A 5 1.56 -47.96 10.68
C SER A 5 1.21 -47.03 9.52
N ALA A 6 -0.10 -46.78 9.34
CA ALA A 6 -0.59 -45.74 8.46
C ALA A 6 -0.19 -44.40 9.06
N HIS A 7 0.85 -43.76 8.50
CA HIS A 7 1.23 -42.39 8.78
C HIS A 7 -0.03 -41.48 8.59
N ARG A 8 -0.63 -41.04 9.68
CA ARG A 8 -1.60 -39.94 9.69
C ARG A 8 -0.84 -38.70 9.21
N ALA A 9 -0.93 -38.41 7.92
CA ALA A 9 -0.65 -37.08 7.44
C ALA A 9 -1.56 -36.12 8.22
N GLY A 10 -1.00 -35.37 9.15
CA GLY A 10 -1.75 -34.48 10.03
C GLY A 10 -2.62 -33.55 9.20
N ARG A 11 -3.95 -33.61 9.41
CA ARG A 11 -4.89 -32.71 8.75
C ARG A 11 -4.46 -31.28 9.05
N LEU A 12 -4.34 -30.45 8.00
CA LEU A 12 -4.11 -29.03 8.14
C LEU A 12 -5.25 -28.43 8.98
N SER A 13 -4.91 -27.61 9.97
CA SER A 13 -5.91 -26.91 10.78
C SER A 13 -6.04 -25.46 10.30
N PHE A 14 -7.25 -24.95 10.37
CA PHE A 14 -7.59 -23.60 9.90
C PHE A 14 -8.50 -22.89 10.90
N LEU A 15 -8.65 -21.58 10.72
CA LEU A 15 -9.63 -20.78 11.44
C LEU A 15 -11.02 -21.36 11.20
N GLY A 16 -11.75 -21.64 12.29
CA GLY A 16 -13.05 -22.33 12.23
C GLY A 16 -14.13 -21.53 11.50
N ALA A 17 -15.08 -22.23 10.91
CA ALA A 17 -16.27 -21.62 10.31
C ALA A 17 -17.05 -20.81 11.37
N GLY A 18 -17.54 -19.61 11.01
CA GLY A 18 -18.23 -18.71 11.94
C GLY A 18 -17.28 -17.92 12.86
N ALA A 19 -16.02 -17.83 12.50
CA ALA A 19 -15.05 -17.03 13.24
C ALA A 19 -15.47 -15.56 13.36
N SER A 20 -15.14 -14.94 14.51
CA SER A 20 -15.42 -13.54 14.74
C SER A 20 -14.59 -12.65 13.79
N ARG A 21 -15.08 -11.43 13.52
CA ARG A 21 -14.31 -10.42 12.75
C ARG A 21 -12.91 -10.20 13.34
N ALA A 22 -12.78 -10.21 14.67
CA ALA A 22 -11.50 -10.04 15.36
C ALA A 22 -10.56 -11.22 15.11
N ASP A 23 -11.07 -12.46 15.06
CA ASP A 23 -10.27 -13.65 14.73
C ASP A 23 -9.83 -13.62 13.27
N ILE A 24 -10.73 -13.22 12.36
CA ILE A 24 -10.39 -13.07 10.94
C ILE A 24 -9.26 -12.03 10.78
N LEU A 25 -9.35 -10.85 11.41
CA LEU A 25 -8.29 -9.84 11.36
C LEU A 25 -6.96 -10.36 11.92
N ARG A 26 -6.99 -11.15 13.01
CA ARG A 26 -5.77 -11.81 13.51
C ARG A 26 -5.21 -12.82 12.51
N GLY A 27 -6.09 -13.56 11.85
CA GLY A 27 -5.73 -14.49 10.77
C GLY A 27 -5.10 -13.78 9.57
N VAL A 28 -5.65 -12.63 9.18
CA VAL A 28 -5.08 -11.75 8.13
C VAL A 28 -3.64 -11.37 8.45
N ALA A 29 -3.39 -10.87 9.68
CA ALA A 29 -2.04 -10.51 10.10
C ALA A 29 -1.07 -11.72 10.03
N VAL A 30 -1.49 -12.86 10.58
CA VAL A 30 -0.70 -14.10 10.55
C VAL A 30 -0.39 -14.55 9.13
N ASN A 31 -1.40 -14.52 8.25
CA ASN A 31 -1.23 -14.93 6.86
C ASN A 31 -0.27 -14.01 6.12
N HIS A 32 -0.45 -12.70 6.25
CA HIS A 32 0.39 -11.71 5.58
C HIS A 32 1.85 -11.78 6.07
N ILE A 33 2.07 -11.91 7.38
CA ILE A 33 3.41 -12.11 7.94
C ILE A 33 4.05 -13.36 7.33
N ARG A 34 3.34 -14.48 7.28
CA ARG A 34 3.88 -15.74 6.74
C ARG A 34 4.15 -15.65 5.25
N TRP A 35 3.27 -15.00 4.48
CA TRP A 35 3.49 -14.71 3.06
C TRP A 35 4.77 -13.95 2.83
N MET A 36 4.95 -12.81 3.51
CA MET A 36 6.15 -11.99 3.39
C MET A 36 7.41 -12.75 3.83
N SER A 37 7.34 -13.47 4.96
CA SER A 37 8.45 -14.25 5.49
C SER A 37 8.88 -15.39 4.57
N VAL A 38 7.94 -16.11 3.97
CA VAL A 38 8.27 -17.20 3.05
C VAL A 38 8.91 -16.67 1.78
N ARG A 39 8.40 -15.58 1.23
CA ARG A 39 8.99 -14.93 0.05
C ARG A 39 10.41 -14.44 0.32
N ALA A 40 10.63 -13.81 1.48
CA ALA A 40 11.96 -13.36 1.88
C ALA A 40 12.95 -14.55 1.93
N ARG A 41 12.61 -15.63 2.63
CA ARG A 41 13.46 -16.83 2.71
C ARG A 41 13.75 -17.47 1.35
N LEU A 42 12.75 -17.54 0.46
CA LEU A 42 12.94 -18.07 -0.89
C LEU A 42 13.90 -17.21 -1.72
N ALA A 43 13.90 -15.90 -1.48
CA ALA A 43 14.85 -14.95 -2.09
C ALA A 43 16.22 -14.90 -1.38
N GLY A 44 16.44 -15.68 -0.30
CA GLY A 44 17.69 -15.63 0.47
C GLY A 44 17.71 -14.54 1.56
N GLY A 45 16.57 -13.97 1.86
CA GLY A 45 16.38 -12.99 2.96
C GLY A 45 16.01 -13.63 4.28
N GLU A 46 15.58 -12.81 5.23
CA GLU A 46 15.33 -13.19 6.61
C GLU A 46 13.98 -12.69 7.15
N SER A 47 13.53 -13.28 8.24
CA SER A 47 12.31 -12.85 8.95
C SER A 47 12.35 -13.31 10.39
N TYR A 48 12.23 -12.37 11.34
CA TYR A 48 12.19 -12.62 12.77
C TYR A 48 11.53 -11.50 13.57
N ARG A 49 11.45 -11.65 14.89
CA ARG A 49 10.94 -10.60 15.78
C ARG A 49 12.07 -9.64 16.14
N LEU A 50 11.81 -8.35 15.92
CA LEU A 50 12.74 -7.28 16.25
C LEU A 50 11.96 -6.06 16.74
N GLY A 51 12.37 -5.48 17.88
CA GLY A 51 11.80 -4.23 18.40
C GLY A 51 10.27 -4.24 18.53
N GLY A 52 9.65 -5.36 18.97
CA GLY A 52 8.18 -5.45 19.12
C GLY A 52 7.39 -5.63 17.84
N ALA A 53 8.06 -5.76 16.68
CA ALA A 53 7.45 -5.98 15.36
C ALA A 53 7.92 -7.30 14.74
N THR A 54 7.32 -7.72 13.64
CA THR A 54 7.91 -8.69 12.75
C THR A 54 8.70 -7.94 11.70
N TRP A 55 10.00 -8.18 11.68
CA TRP A 55 10.91 -7.71 10.65
C TRP A 55 11.01 -8.76 9.55
N VAL A 56 10.97 -8.30 8.30
CA VAL A 56 11.22 -9.10 7.11
C VAL A 56 12.18 -8.34 6.22
N TRP A 57 13.25 -8.97 5.77
CA TRP A 57 14.17 -8.38 4.82
C TRP A 57 14.33 -9.29 3.61
N ARG A 58 14.29 -8.69 2.43
CA ARG A 58 14.44 -9.38 1.15
C ARG A 58 15.56 -8.73 0.35
N PRO A 59 16.57 -9.51 -0.11
CA PRO A 59 17.60 -8.97 -1.00
C PRO A 59 17.01 -8.60 -2.35
N GLU A 60 17.47 -7.47 -2.90
CA GLU A 60 17.17 -6.99 -4.25
C GLU A 60 18.42 -6.38 -4.87
N ARG A 61 18.42 -6.16 -6.19
CA ARG A 61 19.53 -5.46 -6.86
C ARG A 61 19.68 -4.05 -6.30
N GLY A 62 20.91 -3.70 -5.90
CA GLY A 62 21.21 -2.38 -5.35
C GLY A 62 20.85 -2.18 -3.88
N GLY A 63 20.56 -3.25 -3.13
CA GLY A 63 20.23 -3.26 -1.71
C GLY A 63 18.89 -3.93 -1.45
N GLY A 64 18.63 -4.32 -0.21
CA GLY A 64 17.42 -5.06 0.16
C GLY A 64 16.23 -4.16 0.49
N GLU A 65 15.07 -4.77 0.59
CA GLU A 65 13.84 -4.15 1.08
C GLU A 65 13.51 -4.69 2.47
N GLY A 66 13.48 -3.80 3.47
CA GLY A 66 13.04 -4.10 4.82
C GLY A 66 11.53 -3.87 4.99
N THR A 67 10.88 -4.68 5.80
CA THR A 67 9.44 -4.49 6.07
C THR A 67 9.15 -4.73 7.55
N ILE A 68 8.49 -3.76 8.18
CA ILE A 68 7.96 -3.82 9.54
C ILE A 68 6.48 -4.22 9.43
N LEU A 69 6.14 -5.41 9.91
CA LEU A 69 4.79 -5.94 9.80
C LEU A 69 4.06 -5.86 11.14
N PHE A 70 2.95 -5.14 11.14
CA PHE A 70 1.98 -5.03 12.23
C PHE A 70 2.63 -4.77 13.58
N PRO A 71 3.42 -3.68 13.73
CA PRO A 71 4.14 -3.38 14.95
C PRO A 71 3.18 -3.16 16.11
N ARG A 72 3.63 -3.54 17.30
CA ARG A 72 2.96 -3.28 18.58
C ARG A 72 3.90 -2.48 19.47
N PHE A 73 4.24 -1.29 19.01
CA PHE A 73 5.08 -0.39 19.77
C PHE A 73 4.33 0.15 20.99
N THR A 74 4.97 0.10 22.15
CA THR A 74 4.41 0.71 23.34
C THR A 74 4.68 2.22 23.35
N ARG A 75 3.89 2.97 24.11
CA ARG A 75 4.10 4.42 24.24
C ARG A 75 5.45 4.74 24.86
N ALA A 76 5.87 3.94 25.84
CA ALA A 76 7.14 4.14 26.57
C ALA A 76 8.39 3.76 25.74
N HIS A 77 8.35 2.65 25.00
CA HIS A 77 9.56 2.09 24.36
C HIS A 77 9.52 2.12 22.82
N GLY A 78 8.42 2.59 22.24
CA GLY A 78 8.24 2.50 20.77
C GLY A 78 9.24 3.32 19.97
N ALA A 79 9.78 4.40 20.52
CA ALA A 79 10.83 5.19 19.88
C ALA A 79 12.14 4.39 19.78
N GLU A 80 12.56 3.78 20.89
CA GLU A 80 13.75 2.93 20.98
C GLU A 80 13.61 1.69 20.11
N GLN A 81 12.45 1.01 20.16
CA GLN A 81 12.15 -0.15 19.33
C GLN A 81 12.26 0.15 17.83
N LEU A 82 11.73 1.30 17.39
CA LEU A 82 11.85 1.74 16.01
C LEU A 82 13.30 2.08 15.64
N GLN A 83 14.04 2.69 16.55
CA GLN A 83 15.44 3.04 16.34
C GLN A 83 16.31 1.78 16.17
N GLN A 84 16.08 0.74 16.95
CA GLN A 84 16.73 -0.57 16.82
C GLN A 84 16.48 -1.18 15.43
N ILE A 85 15.22 -1.12 14.95
CA ILE A 85 14.86 -1.62 13.62
C ILE A 85 15.56 -0.82 12.51
N LEU A 86 15.61 0.50 12.64
CA LEU A 86 16.27 1.36 11.64
C LEU A 86 17.79 1.19 11.62
N ALA A 87 18.42 0.99 12.80
CA ALA A 87 19.83 0.66 12.87
C ALA A 87 20.13 -0.65 12.13
N HIS A 88 19.32 -1.70 12.40
CA HIS A 88 19.45 -2.98 11.72
C HIS A 88 19.20 -2.86 10.20
N ALA A 89 18.21 -2.08 9.79
CA ALA A 89 17.96 -1.85 8.36
C ALA A 89 19.15 -1.21 7.63
N ARG A 90 19.89 -0.32 8.31
CA ARG A 90 21.14 0.27 7.77
C ARG A 90 22.25 -0.76 7.66
N GLU A 91 22.46 -1.59 8.70
CA GLU A 91 23.43 -2.70 8.68
C GLU A 91 23.17 -3.66 7.51
N MET A 92 21.90 -3.96 7.24
CA MET A 92 21.46 -4.79 6.12
C MET A 92 21.51 -4.09 4.76
N SER A 93 22.02 -2.86 4.69
CA SER A 93 22.07 -2.05 3.46
C SER A 93 20.71 -1.95 2.76
N SER A 94 19.64 -1.78 3.52
CA SER A 94 18.30 -1.63 2.98
C SER A 94 18.19 -0.36 2.11
N ARG A 95 17.57 -0.48 0.94
CA ARG A 95 17.27 0.68 0.09
C ARG A 95 15.97 1.36 0.47
N CYS A 96 15.07 0.62 1.08
CA CYS A 96 13.83 1.14 1.66
C CYS A 96 13.35 0.28 2.82
N VAL A 97 12.54 0.88 3.67
CA VAL A 97 11.86 0.22 4.78
C VAL A 97 10.37 0.54 4.72
N GLY A 98 9.54 -0.48 4.56
CA GLY A 98 8.09 -0.35 4.64
C GLY A 98 7.57 -0.64 6.06
N CYS A 99 6.46 -0.03 6.44
CA CYS A 99 5.71 -0.37 7.64
C CYS A 99 4.23 -0.57 7.30
N TRP A 100 3.63 -1.67 7.78
CA TRP A 100 2.25 -2.05 7.46
C TRP A 100 1.39 -2.20 8.70
N THR A 101 0.14 -1.70 8.65
CA THR A 101 -0.86 -1.90 9.69
C THR A 101 -2.16 -2.46 9.11
N LEU A 102 -3.00 -3.03 9.99
CA LEU A 102 -4.35 -3.50 9.63
C LEU A 102 -5.42 -2.43 9.83
N ASP A 103 -5.19 -1.50 10.75
CA ASP A 103 -6.17 -0.50 11.16
C ASP A 103 -5.52 0.89 11.14
N ALA A 104 -5.96 1.70 10.20
CA ALA A 104 -5.46 3.09 10.06
C ALA A 104 -5.89 3.97 11.24
N ALA A 105 -7.05 3.71 11.86
CA ALA A 105 -7.56 4.53 12.96
C ALA A 105 -6.74 4.36 14.25
N ARG A 106 -6.19 3.15 14.48
CA ARG A 106 -5.32 2.86 15.63
C ARG A 106 -3.87 3.26 15.41
N SER A 107 -3.55 3.79 14.25
CA SER A 107 -2.17 4.01 13.81
C SER A 107 -1.72 5.48 13.94
N SER A 108 -2.54 6.38 14.52
CA SER A 108 -2.22 7.81 14.60
C SER A 108 -0.90 8.09 15.34
N ASP A 109 -0.71 7.52 16.53
CA ASP A 109 0.55 7.64 17.27
C ASP A 109 1.74 6.99 16.54
N LEU A 110 1.50 5.83 15.91
CA LEU A 110 2.51 5.17 15.10
C LEU A 110 2.90 6.02 13.89
N GLY A 111 1.92 6.60 13.18
CA GLY A 111 2.15 7.46 12.02
C GLY A 111 2.99 8.69 12.37
N ALA A 112 2.67 9.36 13.47
CA ALA A 112 3.43 10.49 13.98
C ALA A 112 4.89 10.11 14.26
N ARG A 113 5.09 8.98 14.93
CA ARG A 113 6.41 8.44 15.30
C ARG A 113 7.25 8.04 14.10
N LEU A 114 6.62 7.43 13.10
CA LEU A 114 7.25 7.05 11.84
C LEU A 114 7.64 8.29 11.02
N ALA A 115 6.73 9.25 10.85
CA ALA A 115 6.99 10.47 10.10
C ALA A 115 8.11 11.32 10.72
N ALA A 116 8.12 11.45 12.05
CA ALA A 116 9.18 12.14 12.75
C ALA A 116 10.59 11.57 12.50
N ARG A 117 10.65 10.35 11.96
CA ARG A 117 11.93 9.65 11.65
C ARG A 117 12.12 9.41 10.16
N GLY A 118 11.34 10.09 9.31
CA GLY A 118 11.56 10.10 7.87
C GLY A 118 10.74 9.10 7.06
N PHE A 119 9.71 8.50 7.64
CA PHE A 119 8.75 7.71 6.87
C PHE A 119 7.69 8.60 6.24
N GLU A 120 7.47 8.42 4.95
CA GLU A 120 6.39 9.04 4.18
C GLU A 120 5.11 8.19 4.28
N TRP A 121 3.94 8.83 4.17
CA TRP A 121 2.67 8.12 4.07
C TRP A 121 2.61 7.37 2.74
N GLY A 122 2.37 6.06 2.81
CA GLY A 122 2.10 5.23 1.67
C GLY A 122 0.60 5.05 1.42
N TRP A 123 0.26 4.05 0.61
CA TRP A 123 -1.11 3.73 0.28
C TRP A 123 -1.87 3.08 1.44
N ARG A 124 -3.19 3.05 1.31
CA ARG A 124 -4.11 2.48 2.32
C ARG A 124 -4.66 1.14 1.84
N PRO A 125 -4.08 0.01 2.24
CA PRO A 125 -4.60 -1.29 1.87
C PRO A 125 -6.03 -1.47 2.39
N HIS A 126 -6.96 -1.77 1.49
CA HIS A 126 -8.32 -2.16 1.85
C HIS A 126 -8.34 -3.65 2.16
N TRP A 127 -8.29 -3.99 3.43
CA TRP A 127 -8.36 -5.38 3.86
C TRP A 127 -9.77 -5.93 3.68
N MET A 128 -9.88 -7.07 3.01
CA MET A 128 -11.14 -7.73 2.74
C MET A 128 -11.04 -9.22 3.06
N ALA A 129 -12.17 -9.84 3.42
CA ALA A 129 -12.26 -11.28 3.64
C ALA A 129 -13.53 -11.87 3.03
N LEU A 130 -13.48 -13.15 2.71
CA LEU A 130 -14.58 -13.95 2.17
C LEU A 130 -14.73 -15.23 2.97
N ASP A 131 -15.95 -15.54 3.40
CA ASP A 131 -16.32 -16.88 3.81
C ASP A 131 -16.44 -17.76 2.56
N LEU A 132 -15.56 -18.73 2.42
CA LEU A 132 -15.45 -19.56 1.22
C LEU A 132 -16.69 -20.44 0.94
N ARG A 133 -17.66 -20.48 1.85
CA ARG A 133 -18.99 -21.07 1.58
C ARG A 133 -19.87 -20.16 0.74
N ARG A 134 -19.54 -18.87 0.62
CA ARG A 134 -20.33 -17.79 -0.02
C ARG A 134 -19.69 -17.24 -1.29
N ILE A 135 -18.85 -18.02 -1.97
CA ILE A 135 -18.22 -17.58 -3.22
C ILE A 135 -19.31 -17.30 -4.25
N ALA A 136 -19.41 -16.05 -4.68
CA ALA A 136 -20.25 -15.66 -5.82
C ALA A 136 -19.45 -15.84 -7.12
N ARG A 137 -20.12 -16.37 -8.14
CA ARG A 137 -19.52 -16.59 -9.46
C ARG A 137 -20.07 -15.54 -10.42
N ASP A 138 -19.17 -14.83 -11.10
CA ASP A 138 -19.54 -13.90 -12.16
C ASP A 138 -19.76 -14.71 -13.45
N GLU A 139 -20.93 -14.59 -14.06
CA GLU A 139 -21.25 -15.26 -15.33
C GLU A 139 -20.55 -14.61 -16.52
N ARG A 140 -19.96 -13.42 -16.34
CA ARG A 140 -19.26 -12.66 -17.39
C ARG A 140 -17.83 -13.13 -17.56
N VAL A 141 -17.61 -14.42 -17.73
CA VAL A 141 -16.31 -14.97 -18.06
C VAL A 141 -16.19 -15.05 -19.59
N PRO A 142 -15.13 -14.49 -20.23
CA PRO A 142 -14.97 -14.57 -21.67
C PRO A 142 -14.95 -16.02 -22.15
N SER A 143 -15.57 -16.29 -23.28
CA SER A 143 -15.40 -17.56 -23.97
C SER A 143 -13.91 -17.74 -24.32
N GLY A 144 -13.35 -18.91 -24.06
CA GLY A 144 -11.93 -19.18 -24.29
C GLY A 144 -10.99 -18.80 -23.14
N LEU A 145 -11.49 -18.17 -22.07
CA LEU A 145 -10.66 -17.93 -20.89
C LEU A 145 -10.38 -19.25 -20.16
N ARG A 146 -9.10 -19.61 -20.06
CA ARG A 146 -8.63 -20.74 -19.26
C ARG A 146 -7.90 -20.22 -18.01
N VAL A 147 -8.27 -20.69 -16.82
CA VAL A 147 -7.57 -20.41 -15.56
C VAL A 147 -7.03 -21.72 -15.01
N GLY A 148 -5.75 -21.74 -14.64
CA GLY A 148 -5.12 -22.93 -14.10
C GLY A 148 -3.87 -22.64 -13.28
N LEU A 149 -3.34 -23.68 -12.63
CA LEU A 149 -2.08 -23.62 -11.90
C LEU A 149 -0.89 -23.51 -12.86
N VAL A 150 0.10 -22.73 -12.46
CA VAL A 150 1.38 -22.60 -13.14
C VAL A 150 2.34 -23.62 -12.52
N GLU A 151 2.53 -24.76 -13.15
CA GLU A 151 3.29 -25.89 -12.58
C GLU A 151 4.45 -26.34 -13.46
N ASP A 152 4.48 -25.99 -14.74
CA ASP A 152 5.50 -26.38 -15.70
C ASP A 152 6.35 -25.21 -16.22
N GLU A 153 7.45 -25.55 -16.88
CA GLU A 153 8.42 -24.57 -17.40
C GLU A 153 7.85 -23.74 -18.56
N ALA A 154 6.99 -24.33 -19.40
CA ALA A 154 6.39 -23.62 -20.52
C ALA A 154 5.44 -22.52 -20.04
N ALA A 155 4.64 -22.80 -19.00
CA ALA A 155 3.79 -21.82 -18.39
C ALA A 155 4.59 -20.68 -17.73
N TRP A 156 5.69 -20.98 -17.03
CA TRP A 156 6.57 -19.93 -16.49
C TRP A 156 7.24 -19.11 -17.58
N ASP A 157 7.66 -19.75 -18.67
CA ASP A 157 8.25 -19.08 -19.82
C ASP A 157 7.28 -18.08 -20.46
N ALA A 158 6.05 -18.50 -20.68
CA ALA A 158 5.02 -17.65 -21.23
C ALA A 158 4.71 -16.42 -20.32
N LEU A 159 4.72 -16.62 -18.99
CA LEU A 159 4.55 -15.54 -18.02
C LEU A 159 5.73 -14.57 -18.03
N ASP A 160 6.97 -15.06 -18.11
CA ASP A 160 8.17 -14.23 -18.12
C ASP A 160 8.28 -13.34 -19.37
N HIS A 161 7.64 -13.73 -20.48
CA HIS A 161 7.56 -12.97 -21.72
C HIS A 161 6.28 -12.11 -21.82
N SER A 162 5.50 -12.03 -20.75
CA SER A 162 4.25 -11.27 -20.72
C SER A 162 4.40 -9.93 -19.99
N GLU A 163 3.50 -9.00 -20.27
CA GLU A 163 3.39 -7.69 -19.58
C GLU A 163 2.48 -7.74 -18.35
N LEU A 164 2.49 -8.86 -17.64
CA LEU A 164 1.62 -9.04 -16.46
C LEU A 164 2.02 -8.11 -15.31
N PRO A 165 1.08 -7.32 -14.78
CA PRO A 165 1.32 -6.53 -13.59
C PRO A 165 1.74 -7.42 -12.39
N TYR A 166 2.67 -6.91 -11.58
CA TYR A 166 3.23 -7.60 -10.40
C TYR A 166 3.98 -8.90 -10.71
N HIS A 167 4.25 -9.19 -11.97
CA HIS A 167 5.13 -10.28 -12.36
C HIS A 167 6.59 -9.82 -12.32
N ALA A 168 7.47 -10.68 -11.80
CA ALA A 168 8.92 -10.47 -11.82
C ALA A 168 9.55 -11.57 -12.68
N PRO A 169 9.97 -11.26 -13.92
CA PRO A 169 10.56 -12.26 -14.81
C PRO A 169 11.71 -13.00 -14.15
N GLY A 170 11.77 -14.31 -14.35
CA GLY A 170 12.78 -15.20 -13.77
C GLY A 170 12.64 -15.50 -12.27
N ALA A 171 11.85 -14.75 -11.51
CA ALA A 171 11.72 -14.95 -10.07
C ALA A 171 11.13 -16.34 -9.73
N ALA A 172 10.15 -16.81 -10.50
CA ALA A 172 9.55 -18.13 -10.32
C ALA A 172 10.50 -19.29 -10.71
N ARG A 173 11.49 -19.02 -11.54
CA ARG A 173 12.50 -20.02 -11.99
C ARG A 173 13.68 -20.16 -11.03
N HIS A 174 13.79 -19.32 -10.02
CA HIS A 174 14.85 -19.45 -9.03
C HIS A 174 14.80 -20.87 -8.40
N PRO A 175 15.91 -21.63 -8.34
CA PRO A 175 15.90 -23.04 -7.90
C PRO A 175 15.20 -23.30 -6.57
N ARG A 176 15.37 -22.40 -5.59
CA ARG A 176 14.68 -22.48 -4.29
C ARG A 176 13.17 -22.35 -4.40
N VAL A 177 12.68 -21.46 -5.29
CA VAL A 177 11.25 -21.27 -5.53
C VAL A 177 10.66 -22.49 -6.21
N VAL A 178 11.30 -23.01 -7.26
CA VAL A 178 10.89 -24.24 -7.97
C VAL A 178 10.84 -25.43 -7.02
N ALA A 179 11.90 -25.66 -6.23
CA ALA A 179 11.94 -26.73 -5.25
C ALA A 179 10.81 -26.62 -4.22
N TYR A 180 10.54 -25.39 -3.75
CA TYR A 180 9.46 -25.14 -2.80
C TYR A 180 8.07 -25.39 -3.43
N LEU A 181 7.82 -24.89 -4.63
CA LEU A 181 6.53 -25.06 -5.33
C LEU A 181 6.23 -26.53 -5.67
N ARG A 182 7.27 -27.36 -5.89
CA ARG A 182 7.16 -28.81 -6.12
C ARG A 182 7.09 -29.62 -4.82
N SER A 183 7.33 -29.01 -3.65
CA SER A 183 7.33 -29.74 -2.39
C SER A 183 5.91 -30.05 -1.88
N ARG A 184 5.74 -31.17 -1.17
CA ARG A 184 4.49 -31.54 -0.48
C ARG A 184 4.15 -30.58 0.67
N SER A 185 5.12 -29.83 1.17
CA SER A 185 4.97 -28.85 2.22
C SER A 185 4.64 -27.45 1.70
N ARG A 186 4.48 -27.30 0.38
CA ARG A 186 4.13 -26.00 -0.22
C ARG A 186 2.88 -25.41 0.42
N ARG A 187 2.87 -24.10 0.55
CA ARG A 187 1.73 -23.30 1.04
C ARG A 187 1.44 -22.15 0.08
N ILE A 188 2.08 -22.16 -1.08
CA ILE A 188 1.93 -21.15 -2.13
C ILE A 188 1.57 -21.85 -3.42
N TRP A 189 0.61 -21.29 -4.15
CA TRP A 189 0.20 -21.69 -5.48
C TRP A 189 0.12 -20.46 -6.37
N HIS A 190 0.55 -20.61 -7.61
CA HIS A 190 0.47 -19.57 -8.62
C HIS A 190 -0.58 -19.97 -9.65
N PHE A 191 -1.56 -19.12 -9.89
CA PHE A 191 -2.54 -19.29 -10.93
C PHE A 191 -2.33 -18.25 -12.01
N ALA A 192 -2.57 -18.64 -13.26
CA ALA A 192 -2.61 -17.72 -14.38
C ALA A 192 -3.89 -17.93 -15.20
N ALA A 193 -4.28 -16.89 -15.89
CA ALA A 193 -5.37 -16.87 -16.84
C ALA A 193 -4.81 -16.69 -18.25
N TRP A 194 -5.28 -17.50 -19.18
CA TRP A 194 -4.87 -17.47 -20.58
C TRP A 194 -6.07 -17.21 -21.50
N MET A 195 -5.86 -16.39 -22.51
CA MET A 195 -6.73 -16.22 -23.67
C MET A 195 -5.89 -16.42 -24.93
N ASP A 196 -6.36 -17.26 -25.86
CA ASP A 196 -5.62 -17.60 -27.08
C ASP A 196 -4.15 -17.95 -26.82
N GLU A 197 -3.92 -18.84 -25.84
CA GLU A 197 -2.61 -19.30 -25.36
C GLU A 197 -1.69 -18.20 -24.78
N ARG A 198 -2.15 -16.95 -24.68
CA ARG A 198 -1.41 -15.84 -24.07
C ARG A 198 -1.82 -15.63 -22.63
N PRO A 199 -0.87 -15.47 -21.70
CA PRO A 199 -1.19 -15.14 -20.31
C PRO A 199 -1.72 -13.69 -20.23
N VAL A 200 -2.94 -13.55 -19.69
CA VAL A 200 -3.62 -12.25 -19.56
C VAL A 200 -3.85 -11.84 -18.12
N GLY A 201 -3.57 -12.74 -17.16
CA GLY A 201 -3.70 -12.43 -15.75
C GLY A 201 -3.02 -13.45 -14.85
N GLN A 202 -2.76 -13.06 -13.60
CA GLN A 202 -2.16 -13.93 -12.59
C GLN A 202 -2.71 -13.63 -11.19
N ILE A 203 -2.56 -14.60 -10.28
CA ILE A 203 -2.83 -14.45 -8.84
C ILE A 203 -2.01 -15.48 -8.05
N TRP A 204 -1.51 -15.06 -6.89
CA TRP A 204 -0.84 -15.94 -5.94
C TRP A 204 -1.78 -16.26 -4.77
N LEU A 205 -1.86 -17.53 -4.43
CA LEU A 205 -2.53 -18.03 -3.24
C LEU A 205 -1.47 -18.45 -2.21
N HIS A 206 -1.57 -17.95 -0.98
CA HIS A 206 -0.81 -18.44 0.16
C HIS A 206 -1.73 -18.94 1.26
N VAL A 207 -1.52 -20.15 1.74
CA VAL A 207 -2.32 -20.77 2.79
C VAL A 207 -1.53 -20.85 4.09
N SER A 208 -1.95 -20.10 5.10
CA SER A 208 -1.45 -20.26 6.47
C SER A 208 -2.25 -21.32 7.22
N THR A 209 -1.63 -22.01 8.15
CA THR A 209 -2.23 -23.09 8.94
C THR A 209 -2.20 -22.79 10.43
N GLY A 210 -2.95 -23.55 11.23
CA GLY A 210 -3.10 -23.38 12.66
C GLY A 210 -4.43 -22.68 13.02
N ARG A 211 -4.68 -22.44 14.29
CA ARG A 211 -5.92 -21.85 14.81
C ARG A 211 -6.37 -20.55 14.11
N LEU A 212 -5.45 -19.79 13.58
CA LEU A 212 -5.69 -18.55 12.82
C LEU A 212 -5.36 -18.72 11.32
N GLY A 213 -5.24 -19.97 10.84
CA GLY A 213 -4.91 -20.26 9.46
C GLY A 213 -6.03 -19.90 8.50
N LEU A 214 -5.71 -19.28 7.37
CA LEU A 214 -6.64 -18.94 6.29
C LEU A 214 -5.87 -18.77 4.97
N ALA A 215 -6.60 -18.57 3.88
CA ALA A 215 -6.05 -18.31 2.56
C ALA A 215 -5.81 -16.82 2.35
N GLY A 216 -4.68 -16.44 1.79
CA GLY A 216 -4.36 -15.08 1.36
C GLY A 216 -4.15 -15.01 -0.14
N LEU A 217 -4.75 -14.03 -0.80
CA LEU A 217 -4.63 -13.77 -2.22
C LEU A 217 -3.73 -12.55 -2.44
N TYR A 218 -2.75 -12.68 -3.34
CA TYR A 218 -1.69 -11.69 -3.53
C TYR A 218 -1.34 -11.50 -5.00
N GLY A 219 -0.87 -10.30 -5.36
CA GLY A 219 -0.31 -10.01 -6.67
C GLY A 219 -1.27 -10.27 -7.82
N THR A 220 -2.57 -10.04 -7.62
CA THR A 220 -3.56 -10.16 -8.70
C THR A 220 -3.30 -9.08 -9.73
N GLY A 221 -2.94 -9.50 -10.94
CA GLY A 221 -2.68 -8.62 -12.07
C GLY A 221 -3.42 -9.10 -13.32
N VAL A 222 -3.97 -8.15 -14.10
CA VAL A 222 -4.59 -8.40 -15.40
C VAL A 222 -4.04 -7.37 -16.38
N VAL A 223 -3.57 -7.83 -17.53
CA VAL A 223 -3.06 -6.94 -18.59
C VAL A 223 -4.13 -5.92 -18.99
N PRO A 224 -3.76 -4.67 -19.35
CA PRO A 224 -4.73 -3.61 -19.65
C PRO A 224 -5.80 -4.02 -20.65
N ALA A 225 -5.41 -4.68 -21.74
CA ALA A 225 -6.32 -5.12 -22.81
C ALA A 225 -7.39 -6.14 -22.38
N ALA A 226 -7.14 -6.92 -21.31
CA ALA A 226 -8.06 -7.94 -20.80
C ALA A 226 -8.84 -7.48 -19.53
N ARG A 227 -8.68 -6.22 -19.11
CA ARG A 227 -9.42 -5.67 -17.98
C ARG A 227 -10.90 -5.52 -18.27
N ARG A 228 -11.73 -5.48 -17.21
CA ARG A 228 -13.20 -5.35 -17.25
C ARG A 228 -13.94 -6.49 -17.97
N GLN A 229 -13.27 -7.55 -18.33
CA GLN A 229 -13.80 -8.75 -19.00
C GLN A 229 -14.01 -9.94 -18.05
N GLY A 230 -13.99 -9.76 -16.73
CA GLY A 230 -14.20 -10.84 -15.76
C GLY A 230 -12.95 -11.65 -15.37
N VAL A 231 -11.79 -11.45 -16.03
CA VAL A 231 -10.55 -12.22 -15.80
C VAL A 231 -10.11 -12.20 -14.34
N GLY A 232 -10.10 -11.03 -13.70
CA GLY A 232 -9.72 -10.90 -12.29
C GLY A 232 -10.66 -11.63 -11.32
N ALA A 233 -11.95 -11.65 -11.63
CA ALA A 233 -12.95 -12.41 -10.86
C ALA A 233 -12.73 -13.91 -11.02
N ALA A 234 -12.52 -14.40 -12.26
CA ALA A 234 -12.26 -15.81 -12.54
C ALA A 234 -11.00 -16.33 -11.83
N LEU A 235 -9.90 -15.59 -11.86
CA LEU A 235 -8.68 -15.88 -11.10
C LEU A 235 -8.94 -15.97 -9.61
N THR A 236 -9.68 -14.99 -9.06
CA THR A 236 -10.03 -14.95 -7.64
C THR A 236 -10.86 -16.15 -7.22
N VAL A 237 -11.87 -16.52 -8.01
CA VAL A 237 -12.73 -17.69 -7.78
C VAL A 237 -11.91 -18.96 -7.83
N ALA A 238 -11.05 -19.15 -8.84
CA ALA A 238 -10.21 -20.34 -8.96
C ALA A 238 -9.29 -20.53 -7.74
N ALA A 239 -8.64 -19.47 -7.29
CA ALA A 239 -7.79 -19.51 -6.10
C ALA A 239 -8.60 -19.78 -4.81
N CYS A 240 -9.80 -19.21 -4.68
CA CYS A 240 -10.71 -19.47 -3.56
C CYS A 240 -11.24 -20.91 -3.55
N ASP A 241 -11.59 -21.47 -4.70
CA ASP A 241 -12.02 -22.88 -4.81
C ASP A 241 -10.90 -23.84 -4.42
N HIS A 242 -9.66 -23.55 -4.86
CA HIS A 242 -8.49 -24.33 -4.45
C HIS A 242 -8.26 -24.25 -2.93
N ALA A 243 -8.34 -23.05 -2.34
CA ALA A 243 -8.22 -22.87 -0.90
C ALA A 243 -9.30 -23.64 -0.12
N ARG A 244 -10.54 -23.61 -0.62
CA ARG A 244 -11.65 -24.37 -0.05
C ARG A 244 -11.41 -25.87 -0.12
N ALA A 245 -10.90 -26.38 -1.24
CA ALA A 245 -10.56 -27.79 -1.40
C ALA A 245 -9.43 -28.24 -0.43
N LEU A 246 -8.54 -27.33 -0.03
CA LEU A 246 -7.53 -27.56 1.01
C LEU A 246 -8.12 -27.54 2.44
N GLY A 247 -9.40 -27.15 2.61
CA GLY A 247 -10.09 -27.07 3.89
C GLY A 247 -10.12 -25.67 4.53
N CYS A 248 -9.67 -24.62 3.85
CA CYS A 248 -9.81 -23.26 4.36
C CYS A 248 -11.29 -22.84 4.44
N HIS A 249 -11.66 -22.12 5.49
CA HIS A 249 -12.99 -21.53 5.63
C HIS A 249 -13.03 -20.06 5.18
N TYR A 250 -11.90 -19.38 5.22
CA TYR A 250 -11.80 -17.95 4.87
C TYR A 250 -10.67 -17.69 3.90
N ALA A 251 -10.91 -16.75 2.98
CA ALA A 251 -9.90 -16.10 2.18
C ALA A 251 -9.79 -14.62 2.53
N THR A 252 -8.62 -14.03 2.34
CA THR A 252 -8.33 -12.61 2.56
C THR A 252 -7.47 -12.03 1.46
N LEU A 253 -7.54 -10.73 1.29
CA LEU A 253 -6.67 -9.95 0.40
C LEU A 253 -6.58 -8.50 0.89
N ASN A 254 -5.64 -7.75 0.32
CA ASN A 254 -5.63 -6.30 0.38
C ASN A 254 -5.92 -5.75 -1.03
N ALA A 255 -7.00 -5.01 -1.16
CA ALA A 255 -7.45 -4.45 -2.42
C ALA A 255 -6.93 -3.02 -2.62
N THR A 256 -6.64 -2.67 -3.87
CA THR A 256 -6.61 -1.29 -4.34
C THR A 256 -8.04 -0.80 -4.60
N ASP A 257 -8.23 0.51 -4.74
CA ASP A 257 -9.55 1.08 -5.07
C ASP A 257 -10.11 0.51 -6.39
N MET A 258 -9.24 0.29 -7.38
CA MET A 258 -9.60 -0.34 -8.66
C MET A 258 -9.99 -1.82 -8.49
N GLY A 259 -9.33 -2.55 -7.60
CA GLY A 259 -9.58 -3.98 -7.37
C GLY A 259 -10.79 -4.27 -6.48
N ALA A 260 -11.09 -3.40 -5.52
CA ALA A 260 -12.15 -3.63 -4.53
C ALA A 260 -13.53 -3.96 -5.13
N PRO A 261 -14.01 -3.31 -6.21
CA PRO A 261 -15.28 -3.67 -6.84
C PRO A 261 -15.30 -5.10 -7.41
N VAL A 262 -14.17 -5.60 -7.92
CA VAL A 262 -14.05 -6.98 -8.41
C VAL A 262 -14.25 -7.97 -7.27
N TYR A 263 -13.55 -7.76 -6.16
CA TYR A 263 -13.61 -8.65 -5.00
C TYR A 263 -14.97 -8.63 -4.30
N ARG A 264 -15.64 -7.46 -4.23
CA ARG A 264 -17.02 -7.39 -3.71
C ARG A 264 -17.98 -8.26 -4.53
N ARG A 265 -17.85 -8.29 -5.85
CA ARG A 265 -18.68 -9.16 -6.72
C ARG A 265 -18.44 -10.65 -6.45
N VAL A 266 -17.23 -11.04 -6.08
CA VAL A 266 -16.92 -12.43 -5.67
C VAL A 266 -17.44 -12.74 -4.26
N GLY A 267 -17.85 -11.72 -3.49
CA GLY A 267 -18.41 -11.86 -2.15
C GLY A 267 -17.47 -11.46 -1.02
N PHE A 268 -16.34 -10.84 -1.30
CA PHE A 268 -15.45 -10.30 -0.27
C PHE A 268 -16.09 -9.11 0.43
N GLU A 269 -16.07 -9.13 1.75
CA GLU A 269 -16.54 -8.07 2.62
C GLU A 269 -15.38 -7.25 3.19
N SER A 270 -15.63 -5.97 3.45
CA SER A 270 -14.62 -5.07 4.01
C SER A 270 -14.31 -5.41 5.47
N LEU A 271 -13.04 -5.53 5.77
CA LEU A 271 -12.49 -5.56 7.14
C LEU A 271 -11.96 -4.19 7.60
N GLY A 272 -11.96 -3.20 6.73
CA GLY A 272 -11.42 -1.86 6.99
C GLY A 272 -10.14 -1.59 6.23
N TYR A 273 -9.58 -0.41 6.50
CA TYR A 273 -8.39 0.06 5.83
C TYR A 273 -7.20 0.06 6.79
N GLY A 274 -6.10 -0.47 6.34
CA GLY A 274 -4.80 -0.29 6.97
C GLY A 274 -4.15 1.02 6.53
N GLN A 275 -2.90 1.17 6.92
CA GLN A 275 -2.02 2.23 6.45
C GLN A 275 -0.64 1.64 6.24
N THR A 276 0.06 2.11 5.21
CA THR A 276 1.48 1.84 5.01
C THR A 276 2.29 3.13 5.13
N TRP A 277 3.56 2.98 5.44
CA TRP A 277 4.56 4.05 5.42
C TRP A 277 5.82 3.53 4.80
N TRP A 278 6.59 4.41 4.19
CA TRP A 278 7.82 4.05 3.48
C TRP A 278 8.94 5.03 3.81
N MET A 279 10.10 4.50 4.18
CA MET A 279 11.33 5.25 4.29
C MET A 279 12.26 4.84 3.16
N HIS A 280 12.61 5.77 2.30
CA HIS A 280 13.51 5.52 1.17
C HIS A 280 14.97 5.70 1.57
N ARG A 281 15.89 5.24 0.71
CA ARG A 281 17.34 5.26 0.96
C ARG A 281 17.87 6.62 1.40
N ALA A 282 17.39 7.70 0.79
CA ALA A 282 17.82 9.05 1.12
C ALA A 282 17.56 9.38 2.60
N ALA A 283 16.34 9.14 3.08
CA ALA A 283 15.98 9.36 4.48
C ALA A 283 16.66 8.35 5.42
N LEU A 284 16.78 7.08 5.01
CA LEU A 284 17.45 6.04 5.80
C LEU A 284 18.94 6.32 6.00
N GLY A 285 19.62 6.89 5.00
CA GLY A 285 21.04 7.29 5.03
C GLY A 285 21.30 8.69 5.56
N ALA A 286 20.27 9.51 5.75
CA ALA A 286 20.42 10.85 6.32
C ALA A 286 20.83 10.81 7.79
N ALA A 287 21.37 11.94 8.26
CA ALA A 287 21.59 12.15 9.70
C ALA A 287 20.25 12.00 10.45
N ALA A 288 20.31 11.41 11.64
CA ALA A 288 19.11 11.32 12.49
C ALA A 288 18.61 12.74 12.79
N PRO A 289 17.27 12.96 12.73
CA PRO A 289 16.70 14.27 13.07
C PRO A 289 16.98 14.60 14.53
N GLY A 290 17.14 15.90 14.81
CA GLY A 290 17.39 16.39 16.16
C GLY A 290 16.18 16.12 17.09
N GLU A 291 16.43 16.11 18.40
CA GLU A 291 15.36 15.85 19.38
C GLU A 291 14.20 16.85 19.27
N LEU A 292 14.50 18.12 19.01
CA LEU A 292 13.48 19.16 18.79
C LEU A 292 12.63 18.86 17.56
N GLU A 293 13.24 18.46 16.43
CA GLU A 293 12.53 18.12 15.20
C GLU A 293 11.61 16.90 15.40
N VAL A 294 12.12 15.88 16.09
CA VAL A 294 11.32 14.68 16.43
C VAL A 294 10.16 15.05 17.34
N ALA A 295 10.39 15.81 18.40
CA ALA A 295 9.36 16.22 19.34
C ALA A 295 8.29 17.07 18.64
N PHE A 296 8.70 18.00 17.77
CA PHE A 296 7.81 18.87 17.00
C PHE A 296 6.95 18.04 16.02
N ALA A 297 7.55 17.17 15.22
CA ALA A 297 6.83 16.32 14.27
C ALA A 297 5.87 15.34 14.99
N GLU A 298 6.28 14.74 16.10
CA GLU A 298 5.41 13.87 16.91
C GLU A 298 4.24 14.64 17.54
N ALA A 299 4.46 15.86 18.03
CA ALA A 299 3.40 16.72 18.57
C ALA A 299 2.36 17.07 17.50
N ILE A 300 2.81 17.42 16.28
CA ILE A 300 1.94 17.66 15.13
C ILE A 300 1.08 16.43 14.84
N GLY A 301 1.71 15.29 14.65
CA GLY A 301 1.03 14.06 14.27
C GLY A 301 0.07 13.49 15.32
N ARG A 302 0.20 13.90 16.58
CA ARG A 302 -0.67 13.52 17.71
C ARG A 302 -1.76 14.54 18.05
N ALA A 303 -1.79 15.69 17.39
CA ALA A 303 -2.59 16.86 17.77
C ALA A 303 -2.32 17.36 19.21
N ASP A 304 -1.08 17.23 19.67
CA ASP A 304 -0.69 17.71 21.00
C ASP A 304 -0.36 19.21 20.96
N VAL A 305 -1.44 20.03 20.92
CA VAL A 305 -1.35 21.51 20.83
C VAL A 305 -0.60 22.08 22.04
N SER A 306 -0.69 21.44 23.21
CA SER A 306 0.03 21.87 24.39
C SER A 306 1.54 21.70 24.24
N ALA A 307 1.97 20.55 23.69
CA ALA A 307 3.36 20.32 23.36
C ALA A 307 3.85 21.28 22.26
N LEU A 308 3.02 21.55 21.23
CA LEU A 308 3.35 22.51 20.19
C LEU A 308 3.58 23.92 20.77
N ALA A 309 2.71 24.38 21.66
CA ALA A 309 2.86 25.64 22.34
C ALA A 309 4.12 25.71 23.21
N ALA A 310 4.45 24.63 23.91
CA ALA A 310 5.68 24.54 24.72
C ALA A 310 6.96 24.54 23.86
N LEU A 311 6.92 23.95 22.67
CA LEU A 311 8.04 23.93 21.74
C LEU A 311 8.24 25.23 20.95
N ALA A 312 7.17 26.03 20.79
CA ALA A 312 7.19 27.24 19.96
C ALA A 312 8.37 28.19 20.22
N PRO A 313 8.77 28.50 21.48
CA PRO A 313 9.91 29.38 21.75
C PRO A 313 11.27 28.80 21.28
N MET A 314 11.35 27.50 21.07
CA MET A 314 12.59 26.81 20.65
C MET A 314 12.65 26.63 19.12
N LEU A 315 11.57 26.89 18.39
CA LEU A 315 11.53 26.74 16.95
C LEU A 315 12.40 27.83 16.30
N ARG A 316 13.30 27.43 15.42
CA ARG A 316 14.12 28.37 14.65
C ARG A 316 13.29 29.00 13.53
N ALA A 317 13.73 30.18 13.05
CA ALA A 317 13.12 30.83 11.90
C ALA A 317 13.08 29.87 10.71
N GLY A 318 11.91 29.80 10.04
CA GLY A 318 11.67 28.93 8.89
C GLY A 318 11.30 27.47 9.22
N MET A 319 11.36 27.01 10.48
CA MET A 319 11.00 25.62 10.80
C MET A 319 9.53 25.28 10.53
N LEU A 320 8.65 26.28 10.54
CA LEU A 320 7.23 26.07 10.25
C LEU A 320 6.97 25.67 8.78
N ASP A 321 7.88 26.02 7.88
CA ASP A 321 7.78 25.73 6.45
C ASP A 321 8.91 24.84 5.93
N ALA A 322 9.84 24.44 6.80
CA ALA A 322 10.93 23.55 6.44
C ALA A 322 10.41 22.17 6.06
N THR A 323 11.04 21.56 5.06
CA THR A 323 10.77 20.17 4.72
C THR A 323 11.38 19.27 5.81
N LEU A 324 10.52 18.50 6.49
CA LEU A 324 10.91 17.49 7.46
C LEU A 324 11.55 16.29 6.75
N LEU A 325 12.22 15.41 7.52
CA LEU A 325 12.87 14.22 6.98
C LEU A 325 11.90 13.29 6.20
N CYS A 326 10.61 13.32 6.51
CA CYS A 326 9.56 12.60 5.79
C CYS A 326 9.14 13.26 4.46
N GLY A 327 9.85 14.28 3.98
CA GLY A 327 9.54 14.96 2.73
C GLY A 327 8.35 15.93 2.78
N ALA A 328 7.64 16.04 3.90
CA ALA A 328 6.49 16.92 4.08
C ALA A 328 6.85 18.17 4.89
N THR A 329 6.14 19.29 4.66
CA THR A 329 6.19 20.42 5.60
C THR A 329 5.40 20.09 6.88
N PRO A 330 5.59 20.82 7.98
CA PRO A 330 4.80 20.66 9.21
C PRO A 330 3.28 20.68 8.96
N LEU A 331 2.79 21.56 8.10
CA LEU A 331 1.39 21.63 7.75
C LEU A 331 0.93 20.40 6.96
N GLN A 332 1.69 19.96 5.96
CA GLN A 332 1.40 18.74 5.20
C GLN A 332 1.44 17.49 6.09
N LEU A 333 2.32 17.46 7.09
CA LEU A 333 2.33 16.41 8.10
C LEU A 333 1.02 16.38 8.90
N ALA A 334 0.53 17.54 9.35
CA ALA A 334 -0.75 17.65 10.06
C ALA A 334 -1.93 17.15 9.19
N VAL A 335 -1.93 17.48 7.90
CA VAL A 335 -2.91 17.02 6.90
C VAL A 335 -2.86 15.49 6.76
N ALA A 336 -1.67 14.94 6.48
CA ALA A 336 -1.48 13.50 6.30
C ALA A 336 -1.87 12.70 7.55
N ALA A 337 -1.57 13.23 8.73
CA ALA A 337 -1.96 12.67 10.02
C ALA A 337 -3.44 12.92 10.36
N ARG A 338 -4.17 13.72 9.59
CA ARG A 338 -5.57 14.11 9.83
C ARG A 338 -5.77 14.82 11.17
N GLN A 339 -4.90 15.78 11.46
CA GLN A 339 -4.88 16.51 12.72
C GLN A 339 -5.22 18.00 12.50
N PRO A 340 -6.50 18.35 12.36
CA PRO A 340 -6.92 19.73 12.07
C PRO A 340 -6.50 20.71 13.16
N ALA A 341 -6.48 20.31 14.44
CA ALA A 341 -6.04 21.16 15.53
C ALA A 341 -4.57 21.57 15.42
N SER A 342 -3.69 20.62 15.01
CA SER A 342 -2.29 20.94 14.72
C SER A 342 -2.15 21.85 13.52
N ALA A 343 -2.93 21.62 12.46
CA ALA A 343 -2.92 22.45 11.25
C ALA A 343 -3.35 23.91 11.58
N GLU A 344 -4.41 24.08 12.36
CA GLU A 344 -4.85 25.40 12.81
C GLU A 344 -3.81 26.11 13.69
N TRP A 345 -3.15 25.36 14.57
CA TRP A 345 -2.08 25.92 15.37
C TRP A 345 -0.90 26.38 14.49
N LEU A 346 -0.46 25.55 13.54
CA LEU A 346 0.62 25.87 12.60
C LEU A 346 0.32 27.13 11.79
N VAL A 347 -0.87 27.23 11.19
CA VAL A 347 -1.27 28.40 10.41
C VAL A 347 -1.31 29.66 11.29
N ARG A 348 -1.82 29.57 12.51
CA ARG A 348 -1.78 30.69 13.47
C ARG A 348 -0.37 31.08 13.89
N ALA A 349 0.54 30.12 13.95
CA ALA A 349 1.95 30.37 14.22
C ALA A 349 2.74 30.92 13.03
N GLY A 350 2.12 31.03 11.85
CA GLY A 350 2.70 31.62 10.64
C GLY A 350 3.15 30.63 9.57
N ALA A 351 2.81 29.34 9.68
CA ALA A 351 3.07 28.39 8.60
C ALA A 351 2.31 28.75 7.32
N ALA A 352 2.97 28.64 6.18
CA ALA A 352 2.38 28.93 4.88
C ALA A 352 1.29 27.91 4.52
N LEU A 353 0.08 28.41 4.26
CA LEU A 353 -1.03 27.57 3.82
C LEU A 353 -0.95 27.37 2.31
N ASP A 354 -0.97 26.11 1.87
CA ASP A 354 -1.08 25.74 0.45
C ASP A 354 -2.49 25.25 0.10
N VAL A 355 -2.78 25.21 -1.22
CA VAL A 355 -4.09 24.85 -1.75
C VAL A 355 -4.52 23.45 -1.37
N LEU A 356 -3.63 22.46 -1.52
CA LEU A 356 -3.94 21.05 -1.24
C LEU A 356 -4.15 20.82 0.25
N SER A 357 -3.33 21.46 1.10
CA SER A 357 -3.48 21.39 2.55
C SER A 357 -4.82 21.98 3.00
N ALA A 358 -5.20 23.14 2.48
CA ALA A 358 -6.49 23.75 2.78
C ALA A 358 -7.67 22.88 2.32
N TRP A 359 -7.57 22.31 1.12
CA TRP A 359 -8.59 21.44 0.55
C TRP A 359 -8.79 20.15 1.37
N ASP A 360 -7.69 19.47 1.69
CA ASP A 360 -7.70 18.19 2.40
C ASP A 360 -8.09 18.33 3.88
N LEU A 361 -7.90 19.51 4.48
CA LEU A 361 -8.42 19.86 5.81
C LEU A 361 -9.92 20.21 5.79
N GLY A 362 -10.54 20.28 4.62
CA GLY A 362 -11.94 20.71 4.46
C GLY A 362 -12.15 22.22 4.54
N TRP A 363 -11.08 23.03 4.52
CA TRP A 363 -11.14 24.50 4.51
C TRP A 363 -11.37 25.04 3.10
N ARG A 364 -12.34 24.46 2.41
CA ARG A 364 -12.58 24.70 0.98
C ARG A 364 -12.92 26.16 0.69
N ASP A 365 -13.62 26.83 1.60
CA ASP A 365 -13.96 28.22 1.48
C ASP A 365 -12.77 29.18 1.49
N ARG A 366 -11.63 28.72 2.04
CA ARG A 366 -10.37 29.49 2.04
C ARG A 366 -9.61 29.41 0.73
N VAL A 367 -9.84 28.36 -0.09
CA VAL A 367 -9.05 28.10 -1.30
C VAL A 367 -9.22 29.21 -2.35
N PRO A 368 -10.44 29.69 -2.70
CA PRO A 368 -10.58 30.80 -3.62
C PRO A 368 -9.84 32.08 -3.16
N ALA A 369 -9.98 32.43 -1.90
CA ALA A 369 -9.28 33.60 -1.35
C ALA A 369 -7.74 33.46 -1.35
N LEU A 370 -7.25 32.24 -1.10
CA LEU A 370 -5.81 31.94 -1.23
C LEU A 370 -5.30 32.12 -2.65
N LEU A 371 -6.03 31.64 -3.64
CA LEU A 371 -5.68 31.74 -5.06
C LEU A 371 -5.82 33.18 -5.57
N GLU A 372 -6.77 33.95 -5.06
CA GLU A 372 -6.90 35.39 -5.36
C GLU A 372 -5.72 36.18 -4.80
N ALA A 373 -5.32 35.90 -3.54
CA ALA A 373 -4.18 36.57 -2.90
C ALA A 373 -2.81 36.15 -3.47
N ALA A 374 -2.68 34.92 -3.91
CA ALA A 374 -1.45 34.33 -4.42
C ALA A 374 -1.74 33.33 -5.55
N PRO A 375 -1.96 33.80 -6.80
CA PRO A 375 -2.30 32.96 -7.95
C PRO A 375 -1.27 31.87 -8.26
N ASP A 376 0.01 32.13 -7.96
CA ASP A 376 1.10 31.16 -8.17
C ASP A 376 0.93 29.86 -7.38
N LEU A 377 0.10 29.86 -6.33
CA LEU A 377 -0.22 28.64 -5.57
C LEU A 377 -0.92 27.59 -6.42
N ALA A 378 -1.64 27.98 -7.48
CA ALA A 378 -2.24 27.05 -8.44
C ALA A 378 -1.19 26.19 -9.18
N ASN A 379 0.03 26.73 -9.31
CA ASN A 379 1.16 26.09 -10.03
C ASN A 379 2.26 25.61 -9.10
N ARG A 380 2.07 25.75 -7.78
CA ARG A 380 3.10 25.37 -6.81
C ARG A 380 3.34 23.86 -6.86
N ARG A 381 4.57 23.49 -7.16
CA ARG A 381 4.98 22.09 -7.27
C ARG A 381 5.31 21.51 -5.91
N GLY A 382 4.73 20.33 -5.60
CA GLY A 382 4.94 19.62 -4.33
C GLY A 382 5.29 18.16 -4.51
N GLY A 383 5.72 17.55 -3.41
CA GLY A 383 6.04 16.13 -3.34
C GLY A 383 7.26 15.70 -4.16
N ALA A 384 7.61 14.41 -4.10
CA ALA A 384 8.75 13.82 -4.81
C ALA A 384 8.58 13.92 -6.34
N LEU A 385 7.36 13.79 -6.83
CA LEU A 385 7.02 13.88 -8.26
C LEU A 385 6.94 15.32 -8.77
N ARG A 386 7.06 16.34 -7.90
CA ARG A 386 6.92 17.75 -8.24
C ARG A 386 5.62 18.06 -9.02
N THR A 387 4.52 17.47 -8.57
CA THR A 387 3.18 17.68 -9.12
C THR A 387 2.62 19.05 -8.76
N THR A 388 1.75 19.60 -9.61
CA THR A 388 0.92 20.77 -9.28
C THR A 388 -0.39 20.32 -8.61
N PRO A 389 -1.13 21.23 -7.94
CA PRO A 389 -2.44 20.91 -7.41
C PRO A 389 -3.42 20.33 -8.45
N LEU A 390 -3.28 20.71 -9.71
CA LEU A 390 -4.14 20.22 -10.79
C LEU A 390 -3.79 18.76 -11.16
N HIS A 391 -2.53 18.33 -11.09
CA HIS A 391 -2.17 16.90 -11.20
C HIS A 391 -2.86 16.07 -10.12
N GLU A 392 -2.82 16.55 -8.87
CA GLU A 392 -3.45 15.85 -7.75
C GLU A 392 -4.98 15.79 -7.88
N ALA A 393 -5.63 16.87 -8.34
CA ALA A 393 -7.05 16.88 -8.65
C ALA A 393 -7.38 15.86 -9.76
N ALA A 394 -6.54 15.79 -10.81
CA ALA A 394 -6.69 14.86 -11.92
C ALA A 394 -6.55 13.40 -11.47
N ALA A 395 -5.52 13.08 -10.69
CA ALA A 395 -5.33 11.72 -10.16
C ALA A 395 -6.53 11.25 -9.31
N ARG A 396 -7.02 12.13 -8.43
CA ARG A 396 -8.15 11.86 -7.54
C ARG A 396 -9.50 11.81 -8.25
N GLY A 397 -9.61 12.47 -9.42
CA GLY A 397 -10.90 12.74 -10.08
C GLY A 397 -11.73 13.78 -9.29
N ASP A 398 -11.07 14.67 -8.55
CA ASP A 398 -11.74 15.70 -7.74
C ASP A 398 -12.15 16.89 -8.61
N MET A 399 -13.35 16.78 -9.18
CA MET A 399 -13.92 17.81 -10.06
C MET A 399 -14.19 19.15 -9.36
N GLN A 400 -14.44 19.14 -8.04
CA GLN A 400 -14.65 20.39 -7.30
C GLN A 400 -13.33 21.15 -7.18
N LEU A 401 -12.24 20.46 -6.78
CA LEU A 401 -10.91 21.07 -6.73
C LEU A 401 -10.46 21.54 -8.11
N ALA A 402 -10.66 20.71 -9.15
CA ALA A 402 -10.30 21.08 -10.51
C ALA A 402 -10.98 22.35 -10.98
N ARG A 403 -12.29 22.53 -10.75
CA ARG A 403 -13.03 23.74 -11.12
C ARG A 403 -12.48 24.99 -10.44
N VAL A 404 -12.16 24.89 -9.15
CA VAL A 404 -11.57 26.01 -8.40
C VAL A 404 -10.19 26.37 -8.93
N LEU A 405 -9.37 25.36 -9.23
CA LEU A 405 -8.03 25.57 -9.80
C LEU A 405 -8.11 26.16 -11.21
N LEU A 406 -8.97 25.64 -12.09
CA LEU A 406 -9.12 26.11 -13.46
C LEU A 406 -9.58 27.57 -13.51
N ALA A 407 -10.41 28.01 -12.54
CA ALA A 407 -10.80 29.43 -12.42
C ALA A 407 -9.59 30.34 -12.12
N ALA A 408 -8.54 29.82 -11.49
CA ALA A 408 -7.30 30.55 -11.23
C ALA A 408 -6.28 30.47 -12.39
N GLN A 409 -6.68 29.95 -13.56
CA GLN A 409 -5.89 29.86 -14.78
C GLN A 409 -4.49 29.20 -14.56
N PRO A 410 -4.43 27.93 -14.09
CA PRO A 410 -3.20 27.24 -13.85
C PRO A 410 -2.45 26.91 -15.16
N ASP A 411 -1.15 26.62 -15.06
CA ASP A 411 -0.38 26.08 -16.17
C ASP A 411 -0.79 24.65 -16.50
N LEU A 412 -1.60 24.50 -17.55
CA LEU A 412 -2.10 23.19 -18.02
C LEU A 412 -1.00 22.32 -18.67
N THR A 413 0.16 22.92 -19.02
CA THR A 413 1.29 22.26 -19.67
C THR A 413 2.35 21.79 -18.67
N ALA A 414 2.17 22.10 -17.38
CA ALA A 414 3.08 21.68 -16.33
C ALA A 414 3.26 20.16 -16.33
N ARG A 415 4.53 19.69 -16.28
CA ARG A 415 4.86 18.25 -16.30
C ARG A 415 5.45 17.82 -14.98
N ASP A 416 5.07 16.63 -14.48
CA ASP A 416 5.70 16.03 -13.31
C ASP A 416 7.18 15.66 -13.59
N ALA A 417 7.93 15.35 -12.52
CA ALA A 417 9.38 15.14 -12.63
C ALA A 417 9.77 13.72 -13.07
N GLU A 418 8.88 12.73 -12.94
CA GLU A 418 9.22 11.32 -13.20
C GLU A 418 8.65 10.83 -14.54
N TYR A 419 7.38 11.06 -14.77
CA TYR A 419 6.69 10.58 -15.97
C TYR A 419 6.63 11.62 -17.07
N HIS A 420 7.02 12.86 -16.79
CA HIS A 420 6.90 14.00 -17.69
C HIS A 420 5.48 14.20 -18.24
N ALA A 421 4.48 13.76 -17.49
CA ALA A 421 3.07 13.82 -17.84
C ALA A 421 2.43 15.12 -17.35
N THR A 422 1.47 15.65 -18.12
CA THR A 422 0.63 16.80 -17.76
C THR A 422 -0.53 16.37 -16.85
N PRO A 423 -1.29 17.30 -16.24
CA PRO A 423 -2.52 16.96 -15.54
C PRO A 423 -3.51 16.16 -16.41
N LEU A 424 -3.59 16.45 -17.72
CA LEU A 424 -4.40 15.69 -18.67
C LEU A 424 -3.87 14.24 -18.83
N GLY A 425 -2.54 14.08 -18.95
CA GLY A 425 -1.91 12.75 -19.00
C GLY A 425 -2.21 11.93 -17.74
N TRP A 426 -2.21 12.56 -16.57
CA TRP A 426 -2.61 11.92 -15.31
C TRP A 426 -4.08 11.52 -15.30
N ALA A 427 -5.00 12.41 -15.75
CA ALA A 427 -6.42 12.09 -15.84
C ALA A 427 -6.67 10.86 -16.73
N ARG A 428 -5.99 10.77 -17.87
CA ARG A 428 -6.05 9.61 -18.80
C ARG A 428 -5.48 8.34 -18.17
N HIS A 429 -4.31 8.44 -17.50
CA HIS A 429 -3.71 7.30 -16.81
C HIS A 429 -4.65 6.69 -15.76
N PHE A 430 -5.32 7.54 -14.99
CA PHE A 430 -6.27 7.11 -13.96
C PHE A 430 -7.71 6.88 -14.48
N ALA A 431 -7.93 6.98 -15.80
CA ALA A 431 -9.24 6.82 -16.44
C ALA A 431 -10.34 7.66 -15.79
N ARG A 432 -10.10 8.98 -15.67
CA ARG A 432 -11.01 9.96 -15.09
C ARG A 432 -11.76 10.71 -16.21
N ASP A 433 -12.75 10.07 -16.84
CA ASP A 433 -13.39 10.54 -18.06
C ASP A 433 -13.95 11.98 -17.93
N GLU A 434 -14.63 12.31 -16.80
CA GLU A 434 -15.16 13.68 -16.56
C GLU A 434 -14.02 14.70 -16.44
N MET A 435 -12.90 14.32 -15.81
CA MET A 435 -11.72 15.18 -15.65
C MET A 435 -11.03 15.41 -17.01
N ILE A 436 -10.91 14.37 -17.83
CA ILE A 436 -10.36 14.47 -19.19
C ILE A 436 -11.14 15.49 -19.99
N ALA A 437 -12.47 15.35 -20.03
CA ALA A 437 -13.34 16.28 -20.76
C ALA A 437 -13.20 17.73 -20.27
N ALA A 438 -13.13 17.94 -18.94
CA ALA A 438 -13.00 19.27 -18.37
C ALA A 438 -11.63 19.91 -18.67
N LEU A 439 -10.55 19.14 -18.65
CA LEU A 439 -9.20 19.63 -18.96
C LEU A 439 -9.05 19.96 -20.46
N GLU A 440 -9.59 19.11 -21.36
CA GLU A 440 -9.60 19.35 -22.80
C GLU A 440 -10.45 20.61 -23.13
N GLN A 441 -11.60 20.79 -22.49
CA GLN A 441 -12.42 21.98 -22.63
C GLN A 441 -11.71 23.25 -22.16
N ALA A 442 -10.85 23.13 -21.15
CA ALA A 442 -10.01 24.23 -20.68
C ALA A 442 -8.77 24.50 -21.57
N GLY A 443 -8.58 23.72 -22.65
CA GLY A 443 -7.48 23.90 -23.59
C GLY A 443 -6.21 23.10 -23.24
N ALA A 444 -6.28 22.11 -22.34
CA ALA A 444 -5.15 21.26 -22.06
C ALA A 444 -4.80 20.37 -23.28
N VAL A 445 -3.51 20.29 -23.57
CA VAL A 445 -2.93 19.41 -24.58
C VAL A 445 -1.89 18.49 -23.92
N GLU A 446 -1.61 17.34 -24.54
CA GLU A 446 -0.61 16.38 -24.06
C GLU A 446 0.81 16.83 -24.33
#